data_f1292dbd7487bd555a1d2dce91986e88
#
_entry.id   f1292dbd7487bd555a1d2dce91986e88
#
_cell.length_a   1.000
_cell.length_b   1.000
_cell.length_c   1.000
_cell.angle_alpha   90.00
_cell.angle_beta   90.00
_cell.angle_gamma   90.00
#
_symmetry.space_group_name_H-M   'P 1'
#
loop_
_entity.id
_entity.type
_entity.pdbx_description
1 polymer ?
#
loop_
_entity_poly.entity_id
_entity_poly.type
_entity_poly.pdbx_seq_one_letter_code
_entity_poly.pdbx_strand_id
1 'polypeptide(L)'
;MTRIPNVSSMPEPSNPSTEQAAAAGSPGAAGVVAVIRRDEQFLMIQRGLKLARAPGMFCFPGGTIEKGETPLQALHREMQEELGIRIEPRSRIWNCRTTRGVELEWWATEVLPGAAIRPCPHEIAWFGWMELEQILLLDQLLPTNQEFLRQLQAGQIRWP
;
A
#
# COMPACT_ATOMS: atom_id res chain seq x y z
N MET A 1 1.04 -5.07 -20.97
CA MET A 1 1.02 -6.14 -19.95
C MET A 1 2.32 -6.06 -19.17
N THR A 2 2.31 -5.55 -17.95
CA THR A 2 3.50 -5.46 -17.09
C THR A 2 3.70 -6.84 -16.45
N ARG A 3 4.81 -7.50 -16.76
CA ARG A 3 5.14 -8.83 -16.20
C ARG A 3 5.27 -8.73 -14.68
N ILE A 4 4.66 -9.66 -13.96
CA ILE A 4 4.94 -9.89 -12.54
C ILE A 4 6.42 -10.28 -12.43
N PRO A 5 7.23 -9.66 -11.55
CA PRO A 5 8.62 -10.05 -11.40
C PRO A 5 8.72 -11.51 -10.99
N ASN A 6 9.62 -12.25 -11.65
CA ASN A 6 9.88 -13.66 -11.34
C ASN A 6 10.47 -13.77 -9.94
N VAL A 7 9.76 -14.40 -9.04
CA VAL A 7 10.12 -14.56 -7.62
C VAL A 7 11.43 -15.34 -7.41
N SER A 8 11.87 -16.10 -8.43
CA SER A 8 13.05 -16.96 -8.35
C SER A 8 14.42 -16.26 -8.47
N SER A 9 14.45 -14.95 -8.73
CA SER A 9 15.70 -14.20 -8.88
C SER A 9 15.89 -13.06 -7.87
N MET A 10 15.12 -13.05 -6.79
CA MET A 10 15.25 -12.03 -5.75
C MET A 10 16.26 -12.48 -4.67
N PRO A 11 17.09 -11.56 -4.13
CA PRO A 11 17.99 -11.89 -3.03
C PRO A 11 17.19 -12.33 -1.79
N GLU A 12 17.70 -13.32 -1.07
CA GLU A 12 17.09 -13.83 0.15
C GLU A 12 16.79 -12.71 1.16
N PRO A 13 15.63 -12.76 1.84
CA PRO A 13 15.28 -11.76 2.85
C PRO A 13 16.25 -11.88 4.04
N SER A 14 16.90 -10.78 4.36
CA SER A 14 17.70 -10.65 5.58
C SER A 14 16.79 -10.81 6.80
N ASN A 15 17.21 -11.73 7.67
CA ASN A 15 16.78 -12.14 9.01
C ASN A 15 15.69 -11.27 9.70
N PRO A 16 14.59 -11.87 10.23
CA PRO A 16 13.47 -11.19 10.89
C PRO A 16 13.85 -10.39 12.16
N SER A 17 15.08 -10.52 12.64
CA SER A 17 15.56 -9.75 13.81
C SER A 17 15.75 -8.25 13.55
N THR A 18 15.74 -7.81 12.28
CA THR A 18 15.90 -6.38 11.92
C THR A 18 14.57 -5.61 11.96
N GLU A 19 13.45 -6.30 11.98
CA GLU A 19 12.11 -5.69 12.05
C GLU A 19 11.84 -5.01 13.43
N GLN A 20 12.51 -5.47 14.49
CA GLN A 20 12.34 -4.93 15.84
C GLN A 20 13.13 -3.63 16.10
N ALA A 21 14.14 -3.30 15.29
CA ALA A 21 15.05 -2.18 15.54
C ALA A 21 14.68 -0.87 14.80
N ALA A 22 13.73 -0.89 13.87
CA ALA A 22 13.32 0.32 13.16
C ALA A 22 12.21 1.05 13.93
N ALA A 23 12.63 1.92 14.82
CA ALA A 23 11.91 3.00 15.52
C ALA A 23 10.39 2.85 15.66
N ALA A 24 9.92 2.77 16.92
CA ALA A 24 8.54 3.04 17.28
C ALA A 24 8.04 4.27 16.52
N GLY A 25 6.91 4.15 15.83
CA GLY A 25 6.24 5.31 15.25
C GLY A 25 6.01 6.33 16.36
N SER A 26 6.18 7.62 16.05
CA SER A 26 5.88 8.67 17.02
C SER A 26 4.48 8.46 17.58
N PRO A 27 4.25 8.63 18.91
CA PRO A 27 2.92 8.54 19.48
C PRO A 27 1.95 9.44 18.71
N GLY A 28 0.85 8.86 18.18
CA GLY A 28 -0.12 9.60 17.37
C GLY A 28 0.18 9.65 15.86
N ALA A 29 1.16 8.90 15.37
CA ALA A 29 1.36 8.77 13.91
C ALA A 29 0.13 8.12 13.25
N ALA A 30 -0.29 8.70 12.12
CA ALA A 30 -1.41 8.22 11.32
C ALA A 30 -1.02 8.14 9.84
N GLY A 31 -1.71 7.30 9.10
CA GLY A 31 -1.47 7.11 7.68
C GLY A 31 -2.75 6.77 6.91
N VAL A 32 -2.65 6.87 5.60
CA VAL A 32 -3.71 6.56 4.65
C VAL A 32 -3.26 5.50 3.67
N VAL A 33 -4.20 4.68 3.24
CA VAL A 33 -3.99 3.64 2.24
C VAL A 33 -5.06 3.78 1.17
N ALA A 34 -4.65 3.85 -0.09
CA ALA A 34 -5.54 3.87 -1.23
C ALA A 34 -5.75 2.45 -1.76
N VAL A 35 -6.96 1.93 -1.63
CA VAL A 35 -7.36 0.68 -2.26
C VAL A 35 -7.99 1.03 -3.59
N ILE A 36 -7.25 0.83 -4.67
CA ILE A 36 -7.67 1.14 -6.04
C ILE A 36 -7.99 -0.17 -6.75
N ARG A 37 -9.24 -0.32 -7.17
CA ARG A 37 -9.72 -1.52 -7.87
C ARG A 37 -10.17 -1.17 -9.28
N ARG A 38 -9.87 -2.06 -10.20
CA ARG A 38 -10.37 -2.05 -11.58
C ARG A 38 -10.77 -3.47 -11.94
N ASP A 39 -12.05 -3.67 -12.21
CA ASP A 39 -12.63 -5.01 -12.36
C ASP A 39 -12.34 -5.88 -11.13
N GLU A 40 -11.71 -7.04 -11.29
CA GLU A 40 -11.32 -7.94 -10.20
C GLU A 40 -9.87 -7.73 -9.74
N GLN A 41 -9.18 -6.69 -10.23
CA GLN A 41 -7.77 -6.44 -9.93
C GLN A 41 -7.58 -5.21 -9.05
N PHE A 42 -6.60 -5.30 -8.16
CA PHE A 42 -6.15 -4.21 -7.30
C PHE A 42 -4.81 -3.65 -7.78
N LEU A 43 -4.64 -2.34 -7.67
CA LEU A 43 -3.35 -1.70 -7.91
C LEU A 43 -2.44 -1.95 -6.72
N MET A 44 -1.37 -2.70 -6.95
CA MET A 44 -0.34 -2.99 -5.96
C MET A 44 0.96 -2.30 -6.31
N ILE A 45 1.73 -1.96 -5.31
CA ILE A 45 3.10 -1.46 -5.46
C ILE A 45 4.08 -2.36 -4.73
N GLN A 46 5.33 -2.38 -5.20
CA GLN A 46 6.47 -2.87 -4.45
C GLN A 46 7.30 -1.67 -4.01
N ARG A 47 7.54 -1.58 -2.72
CA ARG A 47 8.33 -0.51 -2.12
C ARG A 47 9.77 -0.55 -2.61
N GLY A 48 10.37 0.63 -2.75
CA GLY A 48 11.76 0.76 -3.15
C GLY A 48 12.72 -0.03 -2.25
N LEU A 49 13.72 -0.66 -2.86
CA LEU A 49 14.66 -1.56 -2.16
C LEU A 49 15.61 -0.80 -1.21
N LYS A 50 15.73 0.52 -1.36
CA LYS A 50 16.60 1.38 -0.54
C LYS A 50 15.84 2.16 0.53
N LEU A 51 14.54 1.94 0.67
CA LEU A 51 13.74 2.59 1.71
C LEU A 51 14.14 2.08 3.09
N ALA A 52 14.14 2.97 4.07
CA ALA A 52 14.46 2.64 5.46
C ALA A 52 13.40 1.74 6.13
N ARG A 53 12.15 1.78 5.64
CA ARG A 53 11.04 0.99 6.18
C ARG A 53 10.50 0.03 5.14
N ALA A 54 10.40 -1.24 5.50
CA ALA A 54 9.81 -2.31 4.69
C ALA A 54 10.29 -2.28 3.21
N PRO A 55 11.64 -2.26 2.94
CA PRO A 55 12.15 -2.26 1.58
C PRO A 55 11.71 -3.52 0.84
N GLY A 56 11.30 -3.37 -0.42
CA GLY A 56 10.92 -4.48 -1.29
C GLY A 56 9.58 -5.16 -0.94
N MET A 57 8.89 -4.73 0.12
CA MET A 57 7.58 -5.29 0.47
C MET A 57 6.50 -4.82 -0.50
N PHE A 58 5.56 -5.71 -0.80
CA PHE A 58 4.36 -5.37 -1.55
C PHE A 58 3.29 -4.78 -0.62
N CYS A 59 2.59 -3.78 -1.11
CA CYS A 59 1.49 -3.15 -0.39
C CYS A 59 0.56 -2.39 -1.36
N PHE A 60 -0.58 -1.96 -0.83
CA PHE A 60 -1.35 -0.89 -1.46
C PHE A 60 -0.60 0.44 -1.32
N PRO A 61 -0.75 1.37 -2.29
CA PRO A 61 -0.13 2.69 -2.20
C PRO A 61 -0.72 3.51 -1.06
N GLY A 62 0.08 4.38 -0.48
CA GLY A 62 -0.33 5.24 0.63
C GLY A 62 0.86 5.74 1.43
N GLY A 63 0.59 6.53 2.45
CA GLY A 63 1.67 7.09 3.26
C GLY A 63 1.19 7.78 4.54
N THR A 64 2.07 8.57 5.11
CA THR A 64 1.85 9.21 6.41
C THR A 64 0.98 10.47 6.27
N ILE A 65 0.06 10.69 7.21
CA ILE A 65 -0.64 11.97 7.35
C ILE A 65 0.30 12.96 8.02
N GLU A 66 0.58 14.08 7.34
CA GLU A 66 1.46 15.11 7.86
C GLU A 66 0.72 16.03 8.84
N LYS A 67 1.50 16.78 9.64
CA LYS A 67 0.93 17.70 10.64
C LYS A 67 0.05 18.77 9.97
N GLY A 68 -1.22 18.84 10.39
CA GLY A 68 -2.20 19.78 9.86
C GLY A 68 -2.90 19.34 8.59
N GLU A 69 -2.60 18.14 8.11
CA GLU A 69 -3.20 17.54 6.93
C GLU A 69 -4.41 16.68 7.32
N THR A 70 -5.47 16.73 6.54
CA THR A 70 -6.58 15.77 6.67
C THR A 70 -6.23 14.44 5.99
N PRO A 71 -6.88 13.32 6.34
CA PRO A 71 -6.66 12.04 5.67
C PRO A 71 -6.84 12.10 4.15
N LEU A 72 -7.83 12.84 3.66
CA LEU A 72 -8.08 13.00 2.23
C LEU A 72 -6.99 13.82 1.53
N GLN A 73 -6.47 14.87 2.19
CA GLN A 73 -5.34 15.64 1.66
C GLN A 73 -4.10 14.77 1.56
N ALA A 74 -3.79 13.99 2.60
CA ALA A 74 -2.68 13.03 2.58
C ALA A 74 -2.84 12.00 1.45
N LEU A 75 -4.05 11.45 1.27
CA LEU A 75 -4.32 10.47 0.22
C LEU A 75 -4.05 11.05 -1.18
N HIS A 76 -4.54 12.25 -1.46
CA HIS A 76 -4.28 12.94 -2.74
C HIS A 76 -2.79 13.23 -2.95
N ARG A 77 -2.08 13.73 -1.93
CA ARG A 77 -0.66 14.02 -1.98
C ARG A 77 0.16 12.75 -2.24
N GLU A 78 -0.06 11.69 -1.46
CA GLU A 78 0.67 10.42 -1.61
C GLU A 78 0.47 9.81 -3.00
N MET A 79 -0.76 9.81 -3.53
CA MET A 79 -1.01 9.28 -4.88
C MET A 79 -0.32 10.09 -5.96
N GLN A 80 -0.22 11.41 -5.78
CA GLN A 80 0.51 12.26 -6.69
C GLN A 80 2.04 12.04 -6.58
N GLU A 81 2.57 11.91 -5.37
CA GLU A 81 4.01 11.72 -5.11
C GLU A 81 4.47 10.32 -5.53
N GLU A 82 3.78 9.27 -5.11
CA GLU A 82 4.18 7.89 -5.39
C GLU A 82 3.94 7.45 -6.84
N LEU A 83 2.79 7.83 -7.42
CA LEU A 83 2.31 7.28 -8.69
C LEU A 83 2.02 8.33 -9.78
N GLY A 84 2.11 9.62 -9.46
CA GLY A 84 1.83 10.70 -10.40
C GLY A 84 0.37 10.74 -10.88
N ILE A 85 -0.57 10.20 -10.10
CA ILE A 85 -1.98 10.09 -10.47
C ILE A 85 -2.87 11.01 -9.64
N ARG A 86 -3.98 11.44 -10.26
CA ARG A 86 -5.10 12.08 -9.57
C ARG A 86 -6.17 11.04 -9.31
N ILE A 87 -6.79 11.14 -8.14
CA ILE A 87 -7.73 10.15 -7.62
C ILE A 87 -9.05 10.79 -7.17
N GLU A 88 -10.05 9.94 -7.04
CA GLU A 88 -11.34 10.24 -6.40
C GLU A 88 -11.55 9.26 -5.25
N PRO A 89 -11.34 9.66 -3.98
CA PRO A 89 -11.69 8.84 -2.84
C PRO A 89 -13.21 8.66 -2.75
N ARG A 90 -13.69 7.43 -2.58
CA ARG A 90 -15.13 7.12 -2.51
C ARG A 90 -15.60 7.01 -1.07
N SER A 91 -15.01 6.10 -0.32
CA SER A 91 -15.38 5.87 1.08
C SER A 91 -14.23 5.28 1.87
N ARG A 92 -14.20 5.56 3.18
CA ARG A 92 -13.34 4.83 4.10
C ARG A 92 -13.95 3.46 4.34
N ILE A 93 -13.23 2.40 3.98
CA ILE A 93 -13.72 1.03 4.01
C ILE A 93 -13.17 0.23 5.20
N TRP A 94 -12.04 0.64 5.76
CA TRP A 94 -11.44 -0.01 6.91
C TRP A 94 -10.51 0.95 7.67
N ASN A 95 -10.25 0.62 8.93
CA ASN A 95 -9.21 1.24 9.73
C ASN A 95 -8.59 0.22 10.66
N CYS A 96 -7.30 0.37 10.89
CA CYS A 96 -6.57 -0.52 11.78
C CYS A 96 -5.44 0.23 12.47
N ARG A 97 -4.89 -0.42 13.49
CA ARG A 97 -3.67 0.04 14.15
C ARG A 97 -2.55 -0.95 13.88
N THR A 98 -1.41 -0.46 13.42
CA THR A 98 -0.24 -1.30 13.21
C THR A 98 0.36 -1.74 14.54
N THR A 99 1.21 -2.77 14.53
CA THR A 99 1.97 -3.20 15.70
C THR A 99 2.88 -2.11 16.28
N ARG A 100 3.20 -1.09 15.48
CA ARG A 100 3.97 0.09 15.89
C ARG A 100 3.10 1.23 16.40
N GLY A 101 1.80 1.04 16.54
CA GLY A 101 0.87 2.04 17.06
C GLY A 101 0.44 3.10 16.04
N VAL A 102 0.73 2.94 14.75
CA VAL A 102 0.27 3.84 13.68
C VAL A 102 -1.18 3.53 13.34
N GLU A 103 -2.05 4.54 13.38
CA GLU A 103 -3.43 4.43 12.91
C GLU A 103 -3.47 4.53 11.39
N LEU A 104 -4.11 3.58 10.71
CA LEU A 104 -4.25 3.57 9.25
C LEU A 104 -5.71 3.65 8.85
N GLU A 105 -6.02 4.59 7.98
CA GLU A 105 -7.32 4.69 7.29
C GLU A 105 -7.22 4.16 5.87
N TRP A 106 -8.10 3.25 5.51
CA TRP A 106 -8.14 2.57 4.22
C TRP A 106 -9.32 3.08 3.41
N TRP A 107 -9.04 3.58 2.21
CA TRP A 107 -10.01 4.25 1.37
C TRP A 107 -10.20 3.54 0.05
N ALA A 108 -11.44 3.16 -0.27
CA ALA A 108 -11.83 2.79 -1.63
C ALA A 108 -11.68 4.02 -2.52
N THR A 109 -10.90 3.87 -3.60
CA THR A 109 -10.40 5.00 -4.37
C THR A 109 -10.41 4.66 -5.86
N GLU A 110 -10.78 5.63 -6.68
CA GLU A 110 -10.74 5.51 -8.15
C GLU A 110 -9.66 6.43 -8.74
N VAL A 111 -9.04 5.98 -9.81
CA VAL A 111 -8.13 6.81 -10.61
C VAL A 111 -8.94 7.65 -11.57
N LEU A 112 -8.68 8.95 -11.63
CA LEU A 112 -9.36 9.81 -12.58
C LEU A 112 -8.97 9.49 -14.02
N PRO A 113 -9.90 9.61 -14.99
CA PRO A 113 -9.65 9.29 -16.39
C PRO A 113 -8.45 10.05 -16.97
N GLY A 114 -7.70 9.38 -17.86
CA GLY A 114 -6.55 9.96 -18.55
C GLY A 114 -5.26 10.00 -17.75
N ALA A 115 -5.25 9.52 -16.52
CA ALA A 115 -4.04 9.45 -15.71
C ALA A 115 -3.18 8.25 -16.13
N ALA A 116 -1.97 8.52 -16.62
CA ALA A 116 -0.93 7.50 -16.77
C ALA A 116 -0.17 7.37 -15.45
N ILE A 117 -0.03 6.14 -14.96
CA ILE A 117 0.76 5.88 -13.74
C ILE A 117 2.23 6.12 -14.04
N ARG A 118 2.85 7.01 -13.26
CA ARG A 118 4.26 7.36 -13.33
C ARG A 118 4.87 7.20 -11.94
N PRO A 119 5.37 6.01 -11.60
CA PRO A 119 5.88 5.75 -10.26
C PRO A 119 7.13 6.58 -9.97
N CYS A 120 7.24 7.05 -8.72
CA CYS A 120 8.45 7.66 -8.21
C CYS A 120 9.54 6.57 -8.07
N PRO A 121 10.65 6.61 -8.83
CA PRO A 121 11.62 5.51 -8.86
C PRO A 121 12.41 5.34 -7.55
N HIS A 122 12.40 6.34 -6.67
CA HIS A 122 13.04 6.25 -5.35
C HIS A 122 12.16 5.53 -4.33
N GLU A 123 10.84 5.58 -4.50
CA GLU A 123 9.87 5.04 -3.56
C GLU A 123 9.25 3.72 -4.04
N ILE A 124 9.09 3.56 -5.36
CA ILE A 124 8.39 2.44 -5.98
C ILE A 124 9.35 1.66 -6.90
N ALA A 125 9.62 0.41 -6.53
CA ALA A 125 10.42 -0.49 -7.35
C ALA A 125 9.59 -1.14 -8.48
N TRP A 126 8.30 -1.36 -8.22
CA TRP A 126 7.36 -1.97 -9.16
C TRP A 126 5.93 -1.56 -8.83
N PHE A 127 5.07 -1.53 -9.82
CA PHE A 127 3.62 -1.44 -9.66
C PHE A 127 2.90 -2.30 -10.70
N GLY A 128 1.68 -2.71 -10.40
CA GLY A 128 0.86 -3.48 -11.32
C GLY A 128 -0.51 -3.82 -10.77
N TRP A 129 -1.34 -4.33 -11.64
CA TRP A 129 -2.69 -4.80 -11.32
C TRP A 129 -2.64 -6.30 -11.03
N MET A 130 -3.19 -6.70 -9.89
CA MET A 130 -3.15 -8.08 -9.41
C MET A 130 -4.53 -8.51 -8.89
N GLU A 131 -4.89 -9.75 -9.13
CA GLU A 131 -6.07 -10.39 -8.54
C GLU A 131 -5.81 -10.72 -7.07
N LEU A 132 -6.88 -10.81 -6.28
CA LEU A 132 -6.80 -11.09 -4.85
C LEU A 132 -5.95 -12.34 -4.53
N GLU A 133 -6.19 -13.42 -5.26
CA GLU A 133 -5.49 -14.69 -5.06
C GLU A 133 -3.99 -14.56 -5.35
N GLN A 134 -3.61 -13.78 -6.35
CA GLN A 134 -2.22 -13.52 -6.69
C GLN A 134 -1.52 -12.71 -5.59
N ILE A 135 -2.22 -11.72 -5.01
CA ILE A 135 -1.67 -10.88 -3.93
C ILE A 135 -1.44 -11.73 -2.67
N LEU A 136 -2.39 -12.60 -2.33
CA LEU A 136 -2.29 -13.46 -1.14
C LEU A 136 -1.17 -14.51 -1.23
N LEU A 137 -0.64 -14.78 -2.42
CA LEU A 137 0.52 -15.67 -2.64
C LEU A 137 1.87 -14.94 -2.56
N LEU A 138 1.88 -13.62 -2.36
CA LEU A 138 3.13 -12.86 -2.23
C LEU A 138 3.78 -13.12 -0.87
N ASP A 139 5.02 -13.63 -0.87
CA ASP A 139 5.79 -13.87 0.36
C ASP A 139 6.15 -12.55 1.09
N GLN A 140 6.28 -11.46 0.35
CA GLN A 140 6.70 -10.16 0.86
C GLN A 140 5.53 -9.16 0.91
N LEU A 141 4.36 -9.59 1.30
CA LEU A 141 3.20 -8.72 1.50
C LEU A 141 3.21 -8.14 2.92
N LEU A 142 3.00 -6.82 3.05
CA LEU A 142 2.90 -6.17 4.36
C LEU A 142 1.80 -6.81 5.22
N PRO A 143 2.04 -7.08 6.51
CA PRO A 143 1.08 -7.79 7.38
C PRO A 143 -0.29 -7.12 7.47
N THR A 144 -0.36 -5.78 7.52
CA THR A 144 -1.64 -5.04 7.51
C THR A 144 -2.42 -5.22 6.21
N ASN A 145 -1.71 -5.34 5.08
CA ASN A 145 -2.31 -5.59 3.77
C ASN A 145 -2.85 -7.02 3.68
N GLN A 146 -2.11 -7.98 4.22
CA GLN A 146 -2.56 -9.37 4.31
C GLN A 146 -3.83 -9.48 5.15
N GLU A 147 -3.89 -8.79 6.29
CA GLU A 147 -5.08 -8.79 7.15
C GLU A 147 -6.27 -8.12 6.45
N PHE A 148 -6.08 -6.96 5.82
CA PHE A 148 -7.11 -6.30 5.02
C PHE A 148 -7.72 -7.25 3.98
N LEU A 149 -6.89 -7.94 3.21
CA LEU A 149 -7.35 -8.83 2.15
C LEU A 149 -8.10 -10.06 2.69
N ARG A 150 -7.67 -10.59 3.84
CA ARG A 150 -8.41 -11.67 4.52
C ARG A 150 -9.80 -11.21 4.98
N GLN A 151 -9.88 -10.02 5.54
CA GLN A 151 -11.15 -9.41 5.97
C GLN A 151 -12.08 -9.14 4.79
N LEU A 152 -11.51 -8.67 3.67
CA LEU A 152 -12.25 -8.45 2.43
C LEU A 152 -12.78 -9.77 1.86
N GLN A 153 -11.93 -10.81 1.80
CA GLN A 153 -12.30 -12.15 1.33
C GLN A 153 -13.38 -12.80 2.21
N ALA A 154 -13.30 -12.58 3.52
CA ALA A 154 -14.30 -13.07 4.48
C ALA A 154 -15.62 -12.27 4.47
N GLY A 155 -15.73 -11.23 3.63
CA GLY A 155 -16.91 -10.37 3.56
C GLY A 155 -17.12 -9.45 4.76
N GLN A 156 -16.12 -9.30 5.62
CA GLN A 156 -16.14 -8.43 6.80
C GLN A 156 -15.90 -6.96 6.40
N ILE A 157 -15.16 -6.74 5.34
CA ILE A 157 -15.03 -5.44 4.68
C ILE A 157 -15.88 -5.46 3.42
N ARG A 158 -16.78 -4.49 3.28
CA ARG A 158 -17.62 -4.34 2.10
C ARG A 158 -16.98 -3.35 1.12
N TRP A 159 -16.88 -3.79 -0.11
CA TRP A 159 -16.52 -2.90 -1.21
C TRP A 159 -17.74 -2.05 -1.57
N PRO A 160 -17.61 -0.70 -1.75
CA PRO A 160 -18.71 0.19 -2.11
C PRO A 160 -19.23 -0.05 -3.54
#